data_b711aad64722e9629f502cae25f83aee
#
_entry.id   b711aad64722e9629f502cae25f83aee
#
_cell.length_a   1.000
_cell.length_b   1.000
_cell.length_c   1.000
_cell.angle_alpha   90.00
_cell.angle_beta   90.00
_cell.angle_gamma   90.00
#
_symmetry.space_group_name_H-M   'P 1'
#
loop_
_entity.id
_entity.type
_entity.pdbx_description
1 polymer ?
#
loop_
_entity_poly.entity_id
_entity_poly.type
_entity_poly.pdbx_seq_one_letter_code
_entity_poly.pdbx_strand_id
1 'polypeptide(L)'
;MTITTPGFPSPPPFHHSTTHPPPYKHPPIITLQNPAKPHDNSIKSLKNSGFLSAIGNAIEDQEYRKARAEVIRKGTGLEGYTIEGLSIGGHETCVIVPELKCAFDIGRCPARAVAMNFLFITHAHLDHIGGLPMYVATRGLYSLSPPTVFVPPAIKEDVENLIELHRKMGMVELNLDLVALDVGETYELRNDLVVRPFKTHHVIPSQGYVIYSVRKKLKKQYTHLKGREIEKKKKSGVEITDIILSPEVAFTGDTTSDFLLDPRSSDALRAKVLITEATFLDDKCDIEHAREHGHMHIDEIMEHAKWIRNKAILLTHFSSRYHIEEIREAVTKLKSKVSAKVVPLTEGFRSMYSS
;
A
#
# COMPACT_ATOMS: atom_id res chain seq x y z
N MET A 1 -16.93 -5.18 -59.00
CA MET A 1 -17.11 -3.80 -58.48
C MET A 1 -16.09 -3.56 -57.42
N THR A 2 -15.05 -2.81 -57.77
CA THR A 2 -13.89 -2.51 -56.93
C THR A 2 -14.16 -1.17 -56.23
N ILE A 3 -14.24 -1.17 -54.89
CA ILE A 3 -14.46 0.04 -54.10
C ILE A 3 -13.10 0.62 -53.75
N THR A 4 -12.79 1.78 -54.30
CA THR A 4 -11.60 2.56 -53.98
C THR A 4 -11.89 3.47 -52.78
N THR A 5 -11.07 3.35 -51.73
CA THR A 5 -11.07 4.25 -50.55
C THR A 5 -10.30 5.54 -50.88
N PRO A 6 -10.77 6.72 -50.48
CA PRO A 6 -10.04 7.99 -50.68
C PRO A 6 -8.89 8.13 -49.67
N GLY A 7 -7.70 8.48 -50.20
CA GLY A 7 -6.49 8.71 -49.40
C GLY A 7 -6.57 10.04 -48.62
N PHE A 8 -6.05 10.03 -47.39
CA PHE A 8 -5.86 11.23 -46.58
C PHE A 8 -4.62 12.01 -47.07
N PRO A 9 -4.62 13.34 -47.06
CA PRO A 9 -3.47 14.16 -47.44
C PRO A 9 -2.39 14.11 -46.37
N SER A 10 -1.12 14.05 -46.80
CA SER A 10 0.06 14.08 -45.93
C SER A 10 0.21 15.43 -45.20
N PRO A 11 0.67 15.46 -43.97
CA PRO A 11 0.93 16.69 -43.23
C PRO A 11 2.16 17.44 -43.79
N PRO A 12 2.18 18.80 -43.72
CA PRO A 12 3.29 19.60 -44.21
C PRO A 12 4.58 19.39 -43.37
N PRO A 13 5.77 19.65 -43.95
CA PRO A 13 7.03 19.47 -43.26
C PRO A 13 7.23 20.50 -42.15
N PHE A 14 7.63 20.01 -40.97
CA PHE A 14 8.03 20.86 -39.84
C PHE A 14 9.41 21.49 -40.11
N HIS A 15 9.48 22.82 -40.15
CA HIS A 15 10.74 23.56 -40.10
C HIS A 15 11.28 23.53 -38.67
N HIS A 16 12.39 22.84 -38.43
CA HIS A 16 13.18 22.94 -37.21
C HIS A 16 13.91 24.29 -37.18
N SER A 17 13.42 25.22 -36.38
CA SER A 17 14.16 26.39 -35.95
C SER A 17 14.94 26.02 -34.70
N THR A 18 16.26 25.84 -34.82
CA THR A 18 17.17 25.61 -33.69
C THR A 18 17.52 26.96 -33.03
N THR A 19 16.66 27.42 -32.13
CA THR A 19 17.07 28.47 -31.18
C THR A 19 17.16 27.82 -29.80
N HIS A 20 18.40 27.60 -29.34
CA HIS A 20 18.67 27.19 -27.97
C HIS A 20 18.22 28.32 -27.01
N PRO A 21 17.46 28.01 -25.97
CA PRO A 21 17.18 28.99 -24.92
C PRO A 21 18.48 29.35 -24.19
N PRO A 22 18.66 30.58 -23.71
CA PRO A 22 19.83 30.97 -22.96
C PRO A 22 19.93 30.17 -21.65
N PRO A 23 21.16 29.95 -21.12
CA PRO A 23 21.34 29.21 -19.89
C PRO A 23 20.64 29.88 -18.70
N TYR A 24 19.83 29.13 -18.01
CA TYR A 24 19.09 29.56 -16.82
C TYR A 24 20.10 29.94 -15.73
N LYS A 25 20.13 31.21 -15.32
CA LYS A 25 20.87 31.66 -14.14
C LYS A 25 20.06 31.22 -12.91
N HIS A 26 20.63 30.34 -12.10
CA HIS A 26 20.07 30.00 -10.79
C HIS A 26 19.88 31.27 -9.95
N PRO A 27 18.72 31.45 -9.31
CA PRO A 27 18.59 32.49 -8.32
C PRO A 27 19.59 32.22 -7.19
N PRO A 28 20.14 33.28 -6.54
CA PRO A 28 21.10 33.11 -5.48
C PRO A 28 20.50 32.28 -4.35
N ILE A 29 21.27 31.32 -3.85
CA ILE A 29 20.95 30.55 -2.64
C ILE A 29 20.82 31.58 -1.50
N ILE A 30 19.60 31.80 -1.04
CA ILE A 30 19.36 32.57 0.18
C ILE A 30 19.85 31.70 1.33
N THR A 31 21.06 31.93 1.77
CA THR A 31 21.57 31.41 3.04
C THR A 31 20.71 32.03 4.14
N LEU A 32 19.81 31.26 4.72
CA LEU A 32 19.09 31.65 5.91
C LEU A 32 20.15 31.85 7.01
N GLN A 33 20.53 33.09 7.25
CA GLN A 33 21.28 33.44 8.44
C GLN A 33 20.45 32.98 9.64
N ASN A 34 21.10 32.31 10.58
CA ASN A 34 20.48 31.92 11.84
C ASN A 34 19.74 33.13 12.42
N PRO A 35 18.46 33.01 12.76
CA PRO A 35 17.76 34.13 13.39
C PRO A 35 18.47 34.48 14.69
N ALA A 36 18.83 35.75 14.82
CA ALA A 36 19.35 36.28 16.06
C ALA A 36 18.40 35.86 17.20
N LYS A 37 18.97 35.45 18.34
CA LYS A 37 18.18 35.06 19.52
C LYS A 37 17.12 36.13 19.78
N PRO A 38 15.83 35.80 19.84
CA PRO A 38 14.78 36.77 20.09
C PRO A 38 15.03 37.40 21.48
N HIS A 39 15.02 38.74 21.55
CA HIS A 39 15.09 39.43 22.80
C HIS A 39 13.96 39.00 23.72
N ASP A 40 14.28 38.64 24.95
CA ASP A 40 13.40 38.02 25.97
C ASP A 40 12.16 38.89 26.35
N ASN A 41 12.13 40.15 25.93
CA ASN A 41 11.06 41.10 26.25
C ASN A 41 9.76 40.91 25.41
N SER A 42 9.83 40.31 24.21
CA SER A 42 8.63 40.08 23.37
C SER A 42 7.80 38.91 23.85
N ILE A 43 8.45 37.89 24.44
CA ILE A 43 7.77 36.69 24.95
C ILE A 43 7.02 36.97 26.27
N LYS A 44 7.55 37.89 27.11
CA LYS A 44 6.89 38.25 28.37
C LYS A 44 5.59 39.03 28.15
N SER A 45 5.50 39.87 27.10
CA SER A 45 4.28 40.61 26.79
C SER A 45 3.15 39.75 26.27
N LEU A 46 3.50 38.67 25.54
CA LEU A 46 2.53 37.69 24.98
C LEU A 46 2.00 36.72 26.06
N LYS A 47 2.78 36.40 27.10
CA LYS A 47 2.34 35.53 28.20
C LYS A 47 1.22 36.13 29.06
N ASN A 48 1.06 37.45 29.05
CA ASN A 48 0.01 38.14 29.81
C ASN A 48 -1.22 38.51 29.00
N SER A 49 -1.33 38.06 27.70
CA SER A 49 -2.53 38.28 26.92
C SER A 49 -3.56 37.17 27.23
N GLY A 50 -4.78 37.53 27.52
CA GLY A 50 -5.86 36.56 27.75
C GLY A 50 -6.06 35.54 26.61
N PHE A 51 -5.63 35.93 25.41
CA PHE A 51 -5.62 35.07 24.22
C PHE A 51 -4.64 33.90 24.36
N LEU A 52 -3.42 34.13 24.86
CA LEU A 52 -2.42 33.08 25.04
C LEU A 52 -2.79 32.12 26.20
N SER A 53 -3.41 32.62 27.23
CA SER A 53 -3.91 31.75 28.32
C SER A 53 -5.06 30.86 27.86
N ALA A 54 -5.95 31.35 26.97
CA ALA A 54 -7.02 30.57 26.38
C ALA A 54 -6.48 29.48 25.45
N ILE A 55 -5.50 29.77 24.62
CA ILE A 55 -4.81 28.77 23.76
C ILE A 55 -4.03 27.78 24.63
N GLY A 56 -3.34 28.23 25.64
CA GLY A 56 -2.61 27.37 26.59
C GLY A 56 -3.55 26.37 27.26
N ASN A 57 -4.70 26.85 27.73
CA ASN A 57 -5.71 26.04 28.36
C ASN A 57 -6.34 25.03 27.37
N ALA A 58 -6.60 25.44 26.13
CA ALA A 58 -7.12 24.53 25.08
C ALA A 58 -6.11 23.44 24.71
N ILE A 59 -4.80 23.77 24.65
CA ILE A 59 -3.74 22.77 24.40
C ILE A 59 -3.59 21.81 25.56
N GLU A 60 -3.91 22.23 26.77
CA GLU A 60 -3.87 21.40 27.98
C GLU A 60 -5.20 20.67 28.25
N ASP A 61 -6.25 21.00 27.53
CA ASP A 61 -7.55 20.35 27.68
C ASP A 61 -7.44 18.83 27.47
N GLN A 62 -7.97 18.10 28.43
CA GLN A 62 -7.93 16.64 28.42
C GLN A 62 -8.69 16.06 27.24
N GLU A 63 -9.75 16.71 26.76
CA GLU A 63 -10.47 16.28 25.54
C GLU A 63 -9.64 16.48 24.28
N TYR A 64 -8.92 17.61 24.16
CA TYR A 64 -8.00 17.83 23.05
C TYR A 64 -6.86 16.79 23.05
N ARG A 65 -6.31 16.48 24.23
CA ARG A 65 -5.30 15.42 24.36
C ARG A 65 -5.87 14.05 23.99
N LYS A 66 -7.11 13.75 24.39
CA LYS A 66 -7.83 12.52 24.01
C LYS A 66 -8.07 12.46 22.51
N ALA A 67 -8.64 13.49 21.91
CA ALA A 67 -8.88 13.57 20.48
C ALA A 67 -7.56 13.43 19.68
N ARG A 68 -6.48 14.10 20.14
CA ARG A 68 -5.16 13.96 19.50
C ARG A 68 -4.55 12.57 19.72
N ALA A 69 -4.77 11.94 20.87
CA ALA A 69 -4.35 10.56 21.12
C ALA A 69 -5.16 9.56 20.28
N GLU A 70 -6.42 9.84 19.98
CA GLU A 70 -7.24 9.04 19.06
C GLU A 70 -6.77 9.20 17.61
N VAL A 71 -6.42 10.41 17.18
CA VAL A 71 -5.78 10.67 15.87
C VAL A 71 -4.40 10.01 15.77
N ILE A 72 -3.71 9.84 16.89
CA ILE A 72 -2.42 9.14 16.96
C ILE A 72 -2.62 7.62 17.14
N ARG A 73 -3.78 7.17 17.62
CA ARG A 73 -4.12 5.74 17.72
C ARG A 73 -4.28 5.16 16.34
N LYS A 74 -3.33 4.35 15.97
CA LYS A 74 -3.14 3.95 14.60
C LYS A 74 -3.10 2.47 14.47
N GLY A 75 -3.90 2.02 13.53
CA GLY A 75 -3.89 0.69 13.02
C GLY A 75 -4.63 -0.32 13.87
N THR A 76 -4.96 -1.39 13.21
CA THR A 76 -5.59 -2.58 13.78
C THR A 76 -4.54 -3.64 14.02
N GLY A 77 -4.42 -4.10 15.27
CA GLY A 77 -3.51 -5.21 15.61
C GLY A 77 -4.06 -6.56 15.15
N LEU A 78 -3.36 -7.22 14.23
CA LEU A 78 -3.70 -8.55 13.70
C LEU A 78 -2.47 -9.45 13.67
N GLU A 79 -2.49 -10.55 14.42
CA GLU A 79 -1.47 -11.61 14.38
C GLU A 79 -0.01 -11.13 14.52
N GLY A 80 0.21 -10.09 15.33
CA GLY A 80 1.52 -9.50 15.58
C GLY A 80 1.93 -8.38 14.62
N TYR A 81 1.05 -7.99 13.71
CA TYR A 81 1.22 -6.84 12.82
C TYR A 81 0.24 -5.74 13.19
N THR A 82 0.70 -4.50 13.07
CA THR A 82 -0.16 -3.31 13.06
C THR A 82 -0.49 -2.99 11.62
N ILE A 83 -1.77 -2.93 11.27
CA ILE A 83 -2.20 -2.57 9.92
C ILE A 83 -2.89 -1.21 10.00
N GLU A 84 -2.35 -0.26 9.25
CA GLU A 84 -2.82 1.12 9.18
C GLU A 84 -3.28 1.44 7.76
N GLY A 85 -4.00 2.53 7.57
CA GLY A 85 -4.33 3.07 6.24
C GLY A 85 -5.80 3.25 6.00
N LEU A 86 -6.12 3.48 4.73
CA LEU A 86 -7.45 3.73 4.20
C LEU A 86 -7.68 2.84 2.99
N SER A 87 -8.90 2.37 2.79
CA SER A 87 -9.29 1.66 1.58
C SER A 87 -10.79 1.82 1.37
N ILE A 88 -11.15 2.70 0.46
CA ILE A 88 -12.53 3.05 0.10
C ILE A 88 -12.66 2.92 -1.41
N GLY A 89 -13.51 2.02 -1.87
CA GLY A 89 -13.70 1.73 -3.29
C GLY A 89 -13.96 2.97 -4.14
N GLY A 90 -13.17 3.14 -5.19
CA GLY A 90 -13.20 4.27 -6.12
C GLY A 90 -12.67 5.59 -5.57
N HIS A 91 -12.18 5.64 -4.34
CA HIS A 91 -11.66 6.87 -3.72
C HIS A 91 -10.16 6.82 -3.44
N GLU A 92 -9.75 5.87 -2.64
CA GLU A 92 -8.35 5.70 -2.26
C GLU A 92 -8.08 4.36 -1.58
N THR A 93 -6.96 3.75 -1.89
CA THR A 93 -6.44 2.59 -1.20
C THR A 93 -4.97 2.81 -0.89
N CYS A 94 -4.61 2.70 0.39
CA CYS A 94 -3.24 2.61 0.86
C CYS A 94 -3.24 1.88 2.20
N VAL A 95 -2.76 0.64 2.19
CA VAL A 95 -2.64 -0.20 3.39
C VAL A 95 -1.19 -0.34 3.79
N ILE A 96 -0.88 -0.08 5.05
CA ILE A 96 0.48 0.05 5.56
C ILE A 96 0.71 -1.00 6.65
N VAL A 97 1.84 -1.71 6.57
CA VAL A 97 2.32 -2.66 7.59
C VAL A 97 3.70 -2.22 8.06
N PRO A 98 3.79 -1.39 9.11
CA PRO A 98 5.03 -0.73 9.53
C PRO A 98 6.16 -1.69 9.93
N GLU A 99 5.84 -2.82 10.54
CA GLU A 99 6.81 -3.83 10.97
C GLU A 99 7.55 -4.46 9.79
N LEU A 100 6.87 -4.53 8.64
CA LEU A 100 7.45 -5.03 7.39
C LEU A 100 8.09 -3.93 6.54
N LYS A 101 7.89 -2.63 6.91
CA LYS A 101 8.24 -1.47 6.09
C LYS A 101 7.56 -1.49 4.71
N CYS A 102 6.36 -2.05 4.64
CA CYS A 102 5.58 -2.25 3.43
C CYS A 102 4.35 -1.33 3.40
N ALA A 103 4.03 -0.82 2.21
CA ALA A 103 2.74 -0.24 1.87
C ALA A 103 2.19 -0.97 0.64
N PHE A 104 0.89 -1.15 0.60
CA PHE A 104 0.16 -1.76 -0.50
C PHE A 104 -0.79 -0.72 -1.08
N ASP A 105 -0.62 -0.45 -2.37
CA ASP A 105 -1.25 0.62 -3.13
C ASP A 105 -1.01 2.02 -2.53
N ILE A 106 -1.29 3.05 -3.31
CA ILE A 106 -1.09 4.45 -2.93
C ILE A 106 -2.00 5.37 -3.76
N GLY A 107 -3.30 5.17 -3.65
CA GLY A 107 -4.28 6.00 -4.36
C GLY A 107 -4.14 7.49 -4.00
N ARG A 108 -3.95 7.75 -2.73
CA ARG A 108 -3.44 9.03 -2.20
C ARG A 108 -2.21 8.74 -1.35
N CYS A 109 -1.44 9.79 -1.03
CA CYS A 109 -0.21 9.63 -0.26
C CYS A 109 -0.43 10.00 1.21
N PRO A 110 -0.90 9.07 2.08
CA PRO A 110 -0.98 9.33 3.50
C PRO A 110 0.43 9.49 4.09
N ALA A 111 0.61 10.44 5.02
CA ALA A 111 1.91 10.78 5.57
C ALA A 111 2.68 9.56 6.14
N ARG A 112 1.96 8.58 6.66
CA ARG A 112 2.56 7.35 7.23
C ARG A 112 3.19 6.45 6.16
N ALA A 113 2.65 6.42 4.94
CA ALA A 113 3.19 5.63 3.83
C ALA A 113 4.60 6.10 3.45
N VAL A 114 4.89 7.39 3.60
CA VAL A 114 6.19 7.99 3.24
C VAL A 114 7.38 7.30 3.93
N ALA A 115 7.18 6.76 5.14
CA ALA A 115 8.22 6.06 5.90
C ALA A 115 8.41 4.58 5.49
N MET A 116 7.60 4.06 4.57
CA MET A 116 7.72 2.67 4.08
C MET A 116 8.76 2.61 2.97
N ASN A 117 9.56 1.53 2.95
CA ASN A 117 10.63 1.37 1.98
C ASN A 117 10.16 0.59 0.74
N PHE A 118 9.15 -0.24 0.91
CA PHE A 118 8.60 -1.11 -0.13
C PHE A 118 7.15 -0.72 -0.39
N LEU A 119 6.84 -0.41 -1.64
CA LEU A 119 5.49 -0.11 -2.10
C LEU A 119 5.10 -1.13 -3.16
N PHE A 120 3.95 -1.77 -2.98
CA PHE A 120 3.42 -2.79 -3.88
C PHE A 120 2.16 -2.25 -4.54
N ILE A 121 2.22 -1.99 -5.85
CA ILE A 121 1.07 -1.55 -6.65
C ILE A 121 0.40 -2.78 -7.25
N THR A 122 -0.88 -2.96 -6.97
CA THR A 122 -1.65 -4.11 -7.46
C THR A 122 -2.11 -3.92 -8.90
N HIS A 123 -2.55 -2.73 -9.25
CA HIS A 123 -3.02 -2.35 -10.59
C HIS A 123 -3.04 -0.82 -10.77
N ALA A 124 -3.42 -0.34 -11.96
CA ALA A 124 -3.24 1.06 -12.35
C ALA A 124 -4.47 1.94 -12.19
N HIS A 125 -5.53 1.54 -11.48
CA HIS A 125 -6.62 2.48 -11.17
C HIS A 125 -6.13 3.61 -10.26
N LEU A 126 -6.68 4.82 -10.46
CA LEU A 126 -6.17 6.03 -9.78
C LEU A 126 -6.31 5.97 -8.25
N ASP A 127 -7.33 5.30 -7.74
CA ASP A 127 -7.52 5.07 -6.31
C ASP A 127 -6.53 4.07 -5.71
N HIS A 128 -5.65 3.46 -6.55
CA HIS A 128 -4.56 2.57 -6.15
C HIS A 128 -3.16 3.09 -6.46
N ILE A 129 -2.99 3.95 -7.50
CA ILE A 129 -1.66 4.43 -7.91
C ILE A 129 -1.52 5.96 -7.91
N GLY A 130 -2.63 6.71 -7.83
CA GLY A 130 -2.65 8.16 -8.06
C GLY A 130 -1.70 8.98 -7.17
N GLY A 131 -1.39 8.51 -5.97
CA GLY A 131 -0.47 9.15 -5.03
C GLY A 131 1.03 8.85 -5.25
N LEU A 132 1.38 7.98 -6.21
CA LEU A 132 2.76 7.53 -6.40
C LEU A 132 3.78 8.67 -6.61
N PRO A 133 3.53 9.67 -7.50
CA PRO A 133 4.48 10.76 -7.67
C PRO A 133 4.68 11.58 -6.38
N MET A 134 3.61 11.82 -5.63
CA MET A 134 3.68 12.54 -4.36
C MET A 134 4.46 11.75 -3.30
N TYR A 135 4.27 10.44 -3.24
CA TYR A 135 5.02 9.56 -2.33
C TYR A 135 6.53 9.65 -2.59
N VAL A 136 6.95 9.52 -3.86
CA VAL A 136 8.36 9.59 -4.24
C VAL A 136 8.93 10.99 -3.96
N ALA A 137 8.19 12.05 -4.33
CA ALA A 137 8.59 13.44 -4.08
C ALA A 137 8.77 13.74 -2.59
N THR A 138 7.81 13.30 -1.75
CA THR A 138 7.85 13.55 -0.30
C THR A 138 9.01 12.79 0.36
N ARG A 139 9.34 11.58 -0.11
CA ARG A 139 10.54 10.86 0.36
C ARG A 139 11.82 11.63 0.05
N GLY A 140 11.93 12.18 -1.17
CA GLY A 140 13.06 13.04 -1.56
C GLY A 140 13.16 14.28 -0.68
N LEU A 141 12.03 14.95 -0.43
CA LEU A 141 11.96 16.13 0.46
C LEU A 141 12.45 15.82 1.89
N TYR A 142 12.17 14.64 2.40
CA TYR A 142 12.62 14.18 3.73
C TYR A 142 14.00 13.53 3.71
N SER A 143 14.72 13.57 2.58
CA SER A 143 16.03 12.94 2.41
C SER A 143 16.05 11.44 2.76
N LEU A 144 14.94 10.75 2.54
CA LEU A 144 14.85 9.30 2.68
C LEU A 144 15.43 8.61 1.44
N SER A 145 15.92 7.39 1.62
CA SER A 145 16.39 6.56 0.49
C SER A 145 15.27 6.39 -0.55
N PRO A 146 15.61 6.27 -1.85
CA PRO A 146 14.65 5.89 -2.87
C PRO A 146 13.86 4.65 -2.44
N PRO A 147 12.53 4.62 -2.62
CA PRO A 147 11.75 3.43 -2.33
C PRO A 147 11.88 2.40 -3.44
N THR A 148 11.76 1.13 -3.09
CA THR A 148 11.52 0.09 -4.09
C THR A 148 10.02 -0.02 -4.34
N VAL A 149 9.59 0.20 -5.58
CA VAL A 149 8.20 0.15 -6.00
C VAL A 149 7.99 -1.04 -6.92
N PHE A 150 7.13 -1.95 -6.51
CA PHE A 150 6.78 -3.14 -7.27
C PHE A 150 5.50 -2.90 -8.05
N VAL A 151 5.50 -3.30 -9.32
CA VAL A 151 4.34 -3.15 -10.21
C VAL A 151 4.15 -4.42 -11.05
N PRO A 152 2.92 -4.71 -11.51
CA PRO A 152 2.70 -5.69 -12.54
C PRO A 152 3.53 -5.36 -13.80
N PRO A 153 4.14 -6.34 -14.48
CA PRO A 153 4.95 -6.07 -15.68
C PRO A 153 4.21 -5.28 -16.76
N ALA A 154 2.91 -5.51 -16.90
CA ALA A 154 2.08 -4.86 -17.92
C ALA A 154 2.00 -3.33 -17.81
N ILE A 155 2.23 -2.76 -16.62
CA ILE A 155 2.10 -1.32 -16.39
C ILE A 155 3.45 -0.62 -16.14
N LYS A 156 4.56 -1.35 -16.19
CA LYS A 156 5.88 -0.80 -15.83
C LYS A 156 6.25 0.41 -16.67
N GLU A 157 6.14 0.30 -17.99
CA GLU A 157 6.49 1.37 -18.92
C GLU A 157 5.61 2.62 -18.70
N ASP A 158 4.33 2.43 -18.47
CA ASP A 158 3.40 3.54 -18.18
C ASP A 158 3.77 4.26 -16.88
N VAL A 159 4.18 3.51 -15.86
CA VAL A 159 4.64 4.09 -14.58
C VAL A 159 5.97 4.84 -14.76
N GLU A 160 6.91 4.31 -15.55
CA GLU A 160 8.15 5.02 -15.90
C GLU A 160 7.83 6.35 -16.60
N ASN A 161 6.93 6.32 -17.58
CA ASN A 161 6.48 7.51 -18.30
C ASN A 161 5.77 8.52 -17.41
N LEU A 162 4.93 8.06 -16.49
CA LEU A 162 4.23 8.91 -15.50
C LEU A 162 5.25 9.65 -14.62
N ILE A 163 6.23 8.96 -14.08
CA ILE A 163 7.27 9.54 -13.22
C ILE A 163 8.12 10.53 -14.03
N GLU A 164 8.51 10.19 -15.26
CA GLU A 164 9.28 11.06 -16.13
C GLU A 164 8.50 12.34 -16.50
N LEU A 165 7.21 12.21 -16.77
CA LEU A 165 6.33 13.35 -17.00
C LEU A 165 6.32 14.30 -15.79
N HIS A 166 6.20 13.76 -14.57
CA HIS A 166 6.22 14.56 -13.35
C HIS A 166 7.59 15.19 -13.07
N ARG A 167 8.71 14.52 -13.39
CA ARG A 167 10.05 15.10 -13.34
C ARG A 167 10.15 16.35 -14.22
N LYS A 168 9.69 16.23 -15.48
CA LYS A 168 9.71 17.35 -16.46
C LYS A 168 8.81 18.50 -16.02
N MET A 169 7.58 18.22 -15.61
CA MET A 169 6.62 19.24 -15.19
C MET A 169 7.06 19.98 -13.93
N GLY A 170 7.58 19.25 -12.96
CA GLY A 170 7.99 19.79 -11.67
C GLY A 170 9.45 20.29 -11.63
N MET A 171 10.25 20.01 -12.66
CA MET A 171 11.71 20.24 -12.69
C MET A 171 12.40 19.71 -11.42
N VAL A 172 12.04 18.50 -10.99
CA VAL A 172 12.52 17.85 -9.77
C VAL A 172 12.95 16.42 -10.04
N GLU A 173 13.90 15.94 -9.24
CA GLU A 173 14.27 14.54 -9.23
C GLU A 173 13.27 13.70 -8.44
N LEU A 174 12.77 12.63 -9.06
CA LEU A 174 11.90 11.64 -8.45
C LEU A 174 12.59 10.27 -8.51
N ASN A 175 13.36 9.96 -7.46
CA ASN A 175 14.18 8.76 -7.43
C ASN A 175 13.44 7.59 -6.77
N LEU A 176 13.31 6.47 -7.51
CA LEU A 176 12.74 5.21 -7.05
C LEU A 176 13.42 4.05 -7.77
N ASP A 177 13.39 2.87 -7.15
CA ASP A 177 13.74 1.61 -7.78
C ASP A 177 12.43 0.94 -8.25
N LEU A 178 12.12 1.03 -9.55
CA LEU A 178 10.91 0.45 -10.12
C LEU A 178 11.15 -0.99 -10.58
N VAL A 179 10.48 -1.92 -9.95
CA VAL A 179 10.61 -3.37 -10.18
C VAL A 179 9.32 -3.91 -10.80
N ALA A 180 9.39 -4.38 -12.04
CA ALA A 180 8.36 -5.25 -12.60
C ALA A 180 8.56 -6.65 -12.00
N LEU A 181 7.59 -7.12 -11.23
CA LEU A 181 7.65 -8.44 -10.60
C LEU A 181 6.46 -9.26 -11.07
N ASP A 182 6.72 -10.34 -11.81
CA ASP A 182 5.67 -11.16 -12.41
C ASP A 182 5.18 -12.25 -11.45
N VAL A 183 3.96 -12.74 -11.70
CA VAL A 183 3.36 -13.85 -10.94
C VAL A 183 4.25 -15.09 -11.03
N GLY A 184 4.62 -15.64 -9.88
CA GLY A 184 5.51 -16.79 -9.75
C GLY A 184 6.98 -16.42 -9.50
N GLU A 185 7.38 -15.19 -9.71
CA GLU A 185 8.71 -14.71 -9.33
C GLU A 185 8.82 -14.47 -7.82
N THR A 186 10.05 -14.34 -7.34
CA THR A 186 10.34 -14.07 -5.93
C THR A 186 11.38 -12.97 -5.85
N TYR A 187 11.13 -11.97 -5.00
CA TYR A 187 12.07 -10.90 -4.73
C TYR A 187 12.45 -10.87 -3.26
N GLU A 188 13.76 -10.78 -2.97
CA GLU A 188 14.26 -10.64 -1.60
C GLU A 188 14.19 -9.18 -1.17
N LEU A 189 13.30 -8.86 -0.25
CA LEU A 189 13.15 -7.51 0.30
C LEU A 189 14.28 -7.20 1.29
N ARG A 190 14.63 -8.19 2.09
CA ARG A 190 15.72 -8.19 3.06
C ARG A 190 16.01 -9.64 3.50
N ASN A 191 17.09 -9.87 4.19
CA ASN A 191 17.56 -11.23 4.57
C ASN A 191 16.50 -12.12 5.25
N ASP A 192 15.47 -11.53 5.84
CA ASP A 192 14.41 -12.23 6.58
C ASP A 192 13.04 -12.14 5.91
N LEU A 193 12.92 -11.41 4.79
CA LEU A 193 11.67 -11.22 4.07
C LEU A 193 11.81 -11.38 2.56
N VAL A 194 10.87 -12.08 1.97
CA VAL A 194 10.69 -12.15 0.51
C VAL A 194 9.25 -11.85 0.14
N VAL A 195 9.03 -11.41 -1.11
CA VAL A 195 7.69 -11.19 -1.68
C VAL A 195 7.50 -12.07 -2.91
N ARG A 196 6.27 -12.55 -3.10
CA ARG A 196 5.79 -13.21 -4.32
C ARG A 196 4.46 -12.64 -4.74
N PRO A 197 4.29 -12.21 -5.99
CA PRO A 197 2.99 -11.89 -6.54
C PRO A 197 2.16 -13.16 -6.76
N PHE A 198 0.85 -13.01 -6.70
CA PHE A 198 -0.10 -14.04 -7.13
C PHE A 198 -1.18 -13.42 -8.02
N LYS A 199 -1.81 -14.24 -8.83
CA LYS A 199 -2.81 -13.77 -9.79
C LYS A 199 -4.08 -13.32 -9.08
N THR A 200 -4.57 -12.14 -9.46
CA THR A 200 -5.92 -11.64 -9.16
C THR A 200 -6.72 -11.46 -10.44
N HIS A 201 -8.02 -11.27 -10.31
CA HIS A 201 -8.95 -11.20 -11.43
C HIS A 201 -9.72 -9.88 -11.36
N HIS A 202 -9.29 -8.92 -12.16
CA HIS A 202 -9.88 -7.58 -12.22
C HIS A 202 -10.06 -7.16 -13.68
N VAL A 203 -10.77 -6.05 -13.93
CA VAL A 203 -11.06 -5.55 -15.28
C VAL A 203 -9.84 -5.04 -16.06
N ILE A 204 -8.74 -4.76 -15.35
CA ILE A 204 -7.44 -4.41 -15.91
C ILE A 204 -6.36 -5.35 -15.36
N PRO A 205 -5.15 -5.39 -15.95
CA PRO A 205 -4.05 -6.20 -15.43
C PRO A 205 -3.80 -5.94 -13.94
N SER A 206 -3.91 -6.98 -13.11
CA SER A 206 -3.79 -6.89 -11.66
C SER A 206 -3.07 -8.10 -11.08
N GLN A 207 -2.50 -7.92 -9.88
CA GLN A 207 -1.91 -8.97 -9.08
C GLN A 207 -1.94 -8.62 -7.59
N GLY A 208 -2.05 -9.64 -6.75
CA GLY A 208 -1.85 -9.50 -5.31
C GLY A 208 -0.42 -9.86 -4.91
N TYR A 209 -0.08 -9.64 -3.65
CA TYR A 209 1.26 -9.90 -3.11
C TYR A 209 1.19 -10.68 -1.79
N VAL A 210 2.09 -11.64 -1.65
CA VAL A 210 2.30 -12.34 -0.37
C VAL A 210 3.70 -12.02 0.13
N ILE A 211 3.80 -11.54 1.37
CA ILE A 211 5.05 -11.34 2.07
C ILE A 211 5.33 -12.57 2.93
N TYR A 212 6.53 -13.13 2.79
CA TYR A 212 6.96 -14.30 3.55
C TYR A 212 8.10 -13.95 4.50
N SER A 213 8.06 -14.50 5.70
CA SER A 213 9.25 -14.56 6.55
C SER A 213 10.17 -15.71 6.13
N VAL A 214 11.46 -15.43 6.11
CA VAL A 214 12.53 -16.40 5.80
C VAL A 214 13.10 -16.94 7.10
N ARG A 215 12.98 -18.24 7.32
CA ARG A 215 13.56 -18.91 8.49
C ARG A 215 14.55 -19.96 8.05
N LYS A 216 15.71 -20.00 8.72
CA LYS A 216 16.71 -21.05 8.53
C LYS A 216 16.48 -22.12 9.59
N LYS A 217 16.17 -23.36 9.19
CA LYS A 217 15.99 -24.50 10.07
C LYS A 217 17.12 -25.49 9.83
N LEU A 218 17.70 -25.99 10.90
CA LEU A 218 18.74 -27.03 10.80
C LEU A 218 18.19 -28.27 10.08
N LYS A 219 18.91 -28.76 9.06
CA LYS A 219 18.51 -29.96 8.31
C LYS A 219 18.37 -31.16 9.26
N LYS A 220 17.36 -31.98 9.05
CA LYS A 220 17.06 -33.13 9.93
C LYS A 220 18.28 -34.01 10.21
N GLN A 221 19.11 -34.22 9.19
CA GLN A 221 20.33 -35.05 9.29
C GLN A 221 21.40 -34.47 10.23
N TYR A 222 21.30 -33.24 10.68
CA TYR A 222 22.26 -32.59 11.57
C TYR A 222 21.68 -32.27 12.96
N THR A 223 20.42 -32.61 13.23
CA THR A 223 19.75 -32.29 14.51
C THR A 223 20.36 -33.05 15.71
N HIS A 224 21.05 -34.16 15.46
CA HIS A 224 21.73 -34.95 16.48
C HIS A 224 23.13 -34.41 16.81
N LEU A 225 23.69 -33.49 16.02
CA LEU A 225 25.03 -32.95 16.23
C LEU A 225 25.04 -31.91 17.35
N LYS A 226 26.16 -31.87 18.09
CA LYS A 226 26.43 -30.83 19.10
C LYS A 226 26.85 -29.51 18.43
N GLY A 227 26.67 -28.39 19.13
CA GLY A 227 26.94 -27.06 18.58
C GLY A 227 28.32 -26.89 17.94
N ARG A 228 29.36 -27.46 18.52
CA ARG A 228 30.75 -27.44 17.98
C ARG A 228 30.87 -28.18 16.63
N GLU A 229 30.15 -29.26 16.45
CA GLU A 229 30.16 -30.05 15.21
C GLU A 229 29.38 -29.33 14.09
N ILE A 230 28.27 -28.67 14.46
CA ILE A 230 27.50 -27.82 13.57
C ILE A 230 28.37 -26.65 13.09
N GLU A 231 29.10 -26.00 14.01
CA GLU A 231 30.00 -24.90 13.69
C GLU A 231 31.14 -25.33 12.73
N LYS A 232 31.74 -26.52 13.00
CA LYS A 232 32.78 -27.09 12.14
C LYS A 232 32.26 -27.32 10.73
N LYS A 233 31.07 -27.92 10.58
CA LYS A 233 30.44 -28.12 9.28
C LYS A 233 30.13 -26.79 8.56
N LYS A 234 29.62 -25.79 9.28
CA LYS A 234 29.39 -24.47 8.72
C LYS A 234 30.67 -23.80 8.22
N LYS A 235 31.77 -23.89 9.00
CA LYS A 235 33.09 -23.36 8.61
C LYS A 235 33.69 -24.10 7.40
N SER A 236 33.37 -25.40 7.22
CA SER A 236 33.78 -26.14 6.03
C SER A 236 32.91 -25.93 4.79
N GLY A 237 32.02 -24.97 4.81
CA GLY A 237 31.17 -24.62 3.65
C GLY A 237 29.96 -25.54 3.42
N VAL A 238 29.70 -26.48 4.34
CA VAL A 238 28.54 -27.39 4.24
C VAL A 238 27.26 -26.62 4.57
N GLU A 239 26.29 -26.65 3.67
CA GLU A 239 24.97 -26.07 3.91
C GLU A 239 24.19 -26.95 4.89
N ILE A 240 24.08 -26.47 6.13
CA ILE A 240 23.50 -27.20 7.26
C ILE A 240 22.03 -26.85 7.55
N THR A 241 21.46 -25.85 6.82
CA THR A 241 20.09 -25.36 7.06
C THR A 241 19.23 -25.47 5.83
N ASP A 242 17.94 -25.71 6.03
CA ASP A 242 16.90 -25.55 5.04
C ASP A 242 16.28 -24.14 5.18
N ILE A 243 15.95 -23.51 4.08
CA ILE A 243 15.19 -22.26 4.04
C ILE A 243 13.71 -22.61 4.08
N ILE A 244 13.00 -22.07 5.06
CA ILE A 244 11.55 -22.20 5.19
C ILE A 244 10.94 -20.85 4.98
N LEU A 245 10.07 -20.74 3.98
CA LEU A 245 9.23 -19.57 3.75
C LEU A 245 7.90 -19.77 4.47
N SER A 246 7.50 -18.78 5.27
CA SER A 246 6.21 -18.78 5.94
C SER A 246 5.41 -17.56 5.47
N PRO A 247 4.20 -17.73 4.87
CA PRO A 247 3.40 -16.61 4.43
C PRO A 247 2.86 -15.82 5.63
N GLU A 248 3.17 -14.54 5.68
CA GLU A 248 2.87 -13.66 6.79
C GLU A 248 1.67 -12.77 6.51
N VAL A 249 1.76 -11.95 5.47
CA VAL A 249 0.71 -11.01 5.05
C VAL A 249 0.46 -11.19 3.56
N ALA A 250 -0.81 -11.34 3.19
CA ALA A 250 -1.26 -11.31 1.80
C ALA A 250 -2.18 -10.11 1.58
N PHE A 251 -2.00 -9.42 0.45
CA PHE A 251 -2.85 -8.32 -0.01
C PHE A 251 -3.32 -8.62 -1.42
N THR A 252 -4.63 -8.61 -1.65
CA THR A 252 -5.19 -8.92 -2.96
C THR A 252 -5.23 -7.72 -3.90
N GLY A 253 -5.41 -6.50 -3.37
CA GLY A 253 -5.99 -5.41 -4.16
C GLY A 253 -7.40 -5.78 -4.60
N ASP A 254 -7.81 -5.26 -5.76
CA ASP A 254 -9.12 -5.51 -6.34
C ASP A 254 -9.14 -6.83 -7.13
N THR A 255 -10.18 -7.61 -6.91
CA THR A 255 -10.31 -8.94 -7.52
C THR A 255 -11.70 -9.50 -7.36
N THR A 256 -12.14 -10.33 -8.31
CA THR A 256 -13.28 -11.23 -8.11
C THR A 256 -12.92 -12.36 -7.15
N SER A 257 -13.92 -13.13 -6.72
CA SER A 257 -13.74 -14.31 -5.85
C SER A 257 -12.97 -15.46 -6.50
N ASP A 258 -12.67 -15.40 -7.79
CA ASP A 258 -11.97 -16.46 -8.51
C ASP A 258 -10.59 -16.76 -7.94
N PHE A 259 -9.94 -15.76 -7.31
CA PHE A 259 -8.67 -15.99 -6.62
C PHE A 259 -8.79 -16.98 -5.44
N LEU A 260 -9.95 -17.06 -4.79
CA LEU A 260 -10.21 -18.00 -3.69
C LEU A 260 -10.21 -19.47 -4.17
N LEU A 261 -10.49 -19.68 -5.45
CA LEU A 261 -10.56 -20.99 -6.08
C LEU A 261 -9.28 -21.36 -6.85
N ASP A 262 -8.38 -20.40 -7.10
CA ASP A 262 -7.12 -20.65 -7.82
C ASP A 262 -6.11 -21.36 -6.89
N PRO A 263 -5.67 -22.60 -7.21
CA PRO A 263 -4.66 -23.29 -6.40
C PRO A 263 -3.34 -22.51 -6.22
N ARG A 264 -3.01 -21.62 -7.17
CA ARG A 264 -1.82 -20.79 -7.13
C ARG A 264 -1.90 -19.69 -6.05
N SER A 265 -3.10 -19.36 -5.59
CA SER A 265 -3.35 -18.42 -4.49
C SER A 265 -3.29 -19.09 -3.11
N SER A 266 -2.95 -20.38 -3.04
CA SER A 266 -2.97 -21.16 -1.78
C SER A 266 -2.12 -20.54 -0.66
N ASP A 267 -1.01 -19.88 -0.98
CA ASP A 267 -0.17 -19.21 0.02
C ASP A 267 -0.82 -17.92 0.54
N ALA A 268 -1.56 -17.19 -0.30
CA ALA A 268 -2.34 -16.03 0.14
C ALA A 268 -3.41 -16.48 1.16
N LEU A 269 -4.09 -17.61 0.88
CA LEU A 269 -5.14 -18.18 1.74
C LEU A 269 -4.59 -18.88 3.00
N ARG A 270 -3.27 -18.95 3.19
CA ARG A 270 -2.57 -19.49 4.36
C ARG A 270 -1.72 -18.46 5.09
N ALA A 271 -1.57 -17.26 4.53
CA ALA A 271 -0.88 -16.17 5.21
C ALA A 271 -1.50 -15.94 6.59
N LYS A 272 -0.72 -15.50 7.57
CA LYS A 272 -1.26 -15.20 8.90
C LYS A 272 -2.39 -14.18 8.80
N VAL A 273 -2.20 -13.15 8.00
CA VAL A 273 -3.20 -12.11 7.73
C VAL A 273 -3.48 -12.06 6.23
N LEU A 274 -4.75 -12.17 5.87
CA LEU A 274 -5.25 -11.86 4.54
C LEU A 274 -5.90 -10.48 4.57
N ILE A 275 -5.45 -9.59 3.70
CA ILE A 275 -6.06 -8.29 3.45
C ILE A 275 -6.70 -8.38 2.07
N THR A 276 -8.03 -8.28 2.01
CA THR A 276 -8.79 -8.50 0.78
C THR A 276 -9.98 -7.56 0.69
N GLU A 277 -10.39 -7.26 -0.52
CA GLU A 277 -11.57 -6.46 -0.75
C GLU A 277 -12.88 -7.19 -0.36
N ALA A 278 -13.92 -6.41 -0.11
CA ALA A 278 -15.32 -6.79 -0.10
C ALA A 278 -16.14 -5.57 -0.52
N THR A 279 -16.03 -5.21 -1.78
CA THR A 279 -16.55 -3.93 -2.30
C THR A 279 -18.06 -3.84 -2.17
N PHE A 280 -18.78 -4.93 -2.37
CA PHE A 280 -20.24 -4.96 -2.31
C PHE A 280 -20.77 -5.86 -1.19
N LEU A 281 -21.83 -5.38 -0.53
CA LEU A 281 -22.34 -5.96 0.73
C LEU A 281 -23.84 -6.27 0.71
N ASP A 282 -24.58 -5.73 -0.26
CA ASP A 282 -26.04 -5.73 -0.27
C ASP A 282 -26.64 -6.20 -1.61
N ASP A 283 -27.90 -6.60 -1.59
CA ASP A 283 -28.65 -7.08 -2.77
C ASP A 283 -28.86 -6.00 -3.86
N LYS A 284 -28.55 -4.73 -3.61
CA LYS A 284 -28.64 -3.67 -4.62
C LYS A 284 -27.52 -3.77 -5.65
N CYS A 285 -26.40 -4.35 -5.22
CA CYS A 285 -25.27 -4.68 -6.07
C CYS A 285 -24.94 -6.15 -5.80
N ASP A 286 -25.60 -7.01 -6.53
CA ASP A 286 -25.48 -8.45 -6.40
C ASP A 286 -24.10 -8.99 -6.86
N ILE A 287 -23.94 -10.29 -6.79
CA ILE A 287 -22.71 -10.98 -7.17
C ILE A 287 -22.37 -10.74 -8.65
N GLU A 288 -23.36 -10.75 -9.55
CA GLU A 288 -23.15 -10.55 -10.98
C GLU A 288 -22.61 -9.14 -11.24
N HIS A 289 -23.23 -8.13 -10.65
CA HIS A 289 -22.74 -6.74 -10.70
C HIS A 289 -21.32 -6.62 -10.16
N ALA A 290 -21.00 -7.25 -9.02
CA ALA A 290 -19.66 -7.22 -8.47
C ALA A 290 -18.64 -7.80 -9.45
N ARG A 291 -18.93 -8.95 -10.06
CA ARG A 291 -18.05 -9.64 -11.01
C ARG A 291 -17.85 -8.87 -12.31
N GLU A 292 -18.91 -8.25 -12.84
CA GLU A 292 -18.82 -7.39 -14.03
C GLU A 292 -17.84 -6.23 -13.85
N HIS A 293 -17.73 -5.71 -12.62
CA HIS A 293 -16.82 -4.63 -12.28
C HIS A 293 -15.45 -5.12 -11.76
N GLY A 294 -15.23 -6.44 -11.74
CA GLY A 294 -13.98 -7.04 -11.30
C GLY A 294 -13.77 -7.02 -9.79
N HIS A 295 -14.85 -7.00 -9.02
CA HIS A 295 -14.84 -6.94 -7.55
C HIS A 295 -15.51 -8.15 -6.90
N MET A 296 -15.40 -8.24 -5.56
CA MET A 296 -16.04 -9.26 -4.74
C MET A 296 -17.30 -8.76 -4.04
N HIS A 297 -18.32 -9.62 -4.02
CA HIS A 297 -19.43 -9.52 -3.08
C HIS A 297 -19.11 -10.30 -1.79
N ILE A 298 -19.53 -9.79 -0.62
CA ILE A 298 -19.26 -10.44 0.67
C ILE A 298 -19.82 -11.87 0.75
N ASP A 299 -20.93 -12.14 0.06
CA ASP A 299 -21.54 -13.47 0.04
C ASP A 299 -20.66 -14.50 -0.65
N GLU A 300 -19.85 -14.11 -1.66
CA GLU A 300 -18.88 -15.02 -2.29
C GLU A 300 -17.76 -15.40 -1.32
N ILE A 301 -17.35 -14.48 -0.44
CA ILE A 301 -16.38 -14.79 0.64
C ILE A 301 -17.01 -15.83 1.61
N MET A 302 -18.29 -15.68 1.93
CA MET A 302 -19.02 -16.63 2.78
C MET A 302 -19.16 -18.01 2.12
N GLU A 303 -19.46 -18.07 0.83
CA GLU A 303 -19.57 -19.31 0.08
C GLU A 303 -18.24 -20.08 0.04
N HIS A 304 -17.13 -19.35 -0.14
CA HIS A 304 -15.80 -19.91 -0.25
C HIS A 304 -15.02 -19.96 1.07
N ALA A 305 -15.65 -19.66 2.21
CA ALA A 305 -15.05 -19.61 3.53
C ALA A 305 -14.21 -20.84 3.91
N LYS A 306 -14.60 -22.03 3.42
CA LYS A 306 -13.89 -23.30 3.65
C LYS A 306 -12.44 -23.33 3.12
N TRP A 307 -12.10 -22.49 2.15
CA TRP A 307 -10.76 -22.41 1.57
C TRP A 307 -9.85 -21.46 2.32
N ILE A 308 -10.41 -20.55 3.12
CA ILE A 308 -9.69 -19.53 3.87
C ILE A 308 -9.09 -20.18 5.12
N ARG A 309 -7.76 -20.22 5.20
CA ARG A 309 -6.97 -20.81 6.30
C ARG A 309 -6.17 -19.78 7.07
N ASN A 310 -6.37 -18.52 6.79
CA ASN A 310 -5.75 -17.41 7.48
C ASN A 310 -6.16 -17.35 8.95
N LYS A 311 -5.31 -16.81 9.81
CA LYS A 311 -5.67 -16.58 11.22
C LYS A 311 -6.52 -15.33 11.38
N ALA A 312 -6.24 -14.31 10.56
CA ALA A 312 -7.01 -13.08 10.52
C ALA A 312 -7.29 -12.64 9.08
N ILE A 313 -8.41 -11.97 8.88
CA ILE A 313 -8.82 -11.33 7.62
C ILE A 313 -9.12 -9.88 7.93
N LEU A 314 -8.49 -8.97 7.19
CA LEU A 314 -8.86 -7.56 7.13
C LEU A 314 -9.64 -7.34 5.83
N LEU A 315 -10.90 -6.97 5.96
CA LEU A 315 -11.73 -6.60 4.81
C LEU A 315 -11.56 -5.11 4.50
N THR A 316 -11.37 -4.81 3.24
CA THR A 316 -11.05 -3.47 2.73
C THR A 316 -11.91 -3.12 1.51
N HIS A 317 -11.71 -1.95 0.95
CA HIS A 317 -12.26 -1.53 -0.34
C HIS A 317 -13.80 -1.55 -0.42
N PHE A 318 -14.50 -1.37 0.71
CA PHE A 318 -15.95 -1.23 0.67
C PHE A 318 -16.35 -0.02 -0.17
N SER A 319 -17.44 -0.14 -0.92
CA SER A 319 -17.97 0.97 -1.69
C SER A 319 -18.27 2.17 -0.78
N SER A 320 -17.95 3.38 -1.24
CA SER A 320 -18.16 4.64 -0.51
C SER A 320 -19.63 4.93 -0.17
N ARG A 321 -20.58 4.17 -0.75
CA ARG A 321 -22.02 4.29 -0.46
C ARG A 321 -22.41 3.78 0.92
N TYR A 322 -21.59 2.89 1.52
CA TYR A 322 -21.93 2.26 2.79
C TYR A 322 -21.53 3.11 3.98
N HIS A 323 -22.34 3.00 5.04
CA HIS A 323 -22.01 3.52 6.35
C HIS A 323 -21.32 2.44 7.21
N ILE A 324 -20.63 2.88 8.25
CA ILE A 324 -19.88 1.98 9.18
C ILE A 324 -20.78 0.88 9.74
N GLU A 325 -22.03 1.19 10.03
CA GLU A 325 -23.01 0.28 10.62
C GLU A 325 -23.37 -0.85 9.65
N GLU A 326 -23.60 -0.53 8.38
CA GLU A 326 -23.87 -1.51 7.31
C GLU A 326 -22.69 -2.44 7.11
N ILE A 327 -21.47 -1.87 7.06
CA ILE A 327 -20.24 -2.66 6.96
C ILE A 327 -20.11 -3.62 8.15
N ARG A 328 -20.33 -3.13 9.38
CA ARG A 328 -20.23 -3.95 10.61
C ARG A 328 -21.27 -5.06 10.65
N GLU A 329 -22.47 -4.80 10.19
CA GLU A 329 -23.53 -5.81 10.12
C GLU A 329 -23.16 -6.93 9.14
N ALA A 330 -22.78 -6.59 7.92
CA ALA A 330 -22.36 -7.54 6.90
C ALA A 330 -21.15 -8.39 7.37
N VAL A 331 -20.14 -7.76 7.97
CA VAL A 331 -18.97 -8.45 8.52
C VAL A 331 -19.37 -9.36 9.69
N THR A 332 -20.37 -9.01 10.49
CA THR A 332 -20.84 -9.88 11.57
C THR A 332 -21.46 -11.17 11.04
N LYS A 333 -22.17 -11.12 9.91
CA LYS A 333 -22.69 -12.30 9.22
C LYS A 333 -21.53 -13.20 8.74
N LEU A 334 -20.51 -12.62 8.11
CA LEU A 334 -19.33 -13.37 7.67
C LEU A 334 -18.57 -14.03 8.82
N LYS A 335 -18.42 -13.37 9.98
CA LYS A 335 -17.73 -13.94 11.15
C LYS A 335 -18.30 -15.30 11.61
N SER A 336 -19.56 -15.56 11.36
CA SER A 336 -20.20 -16.84 11.70
C SER A 336 -19.81 -17.99 10.74
N LYS A 337 -19.23 -17.68 9.58
CA LYS A 337 -18.93 -18.63 8.52
C LYS A 337 -17.44 -18.97 8.41
N VAL A 338 -16.55 -18.11 8.90
CA VAL A 338 -15.11 -18.29 8.86
C VAL A 338 -14.53 -18.52 10.24
N SER A 339 -13.48 -19.33 10.34
CA SER A 339 -12.76 -19.57 11.60
C SER A 339 -11.74 -18.45 11.93
N ALA A 340 -11.40 -17.63 10.94
CA ALA A 340 -10.46 -16.53 11.08
C ALA A 340 -11.07 -15.35 11.87
N LYS A 341 -10.22 -14.56 12.54
CA LYS A 341 -10.62 -13.27 13.10
C LYS A 341 -10.89 -12.29 11.96
N VAL A 342 -12.13 -11.90 11.71
CA VAL A 342 -12.49 -10.95 10.65
C VAL A 342 -12.65 -9.55 11.23
N VAL A 343 -12.00 -8.56 10.59
CA VAL A 343 -12.06 -7.14 10.95
C VAL A 343 -12.27 -6.31 9.69
N PRO A 344 -13.21 -5.34 9.66
CA PRO A 344 -13.33 -4.39 8.57
C PRO A 344 -12.37 -3.21 8.79
N LEU A 345 -11.76 -2.71 7.73
CA LEU A 345 -11.07 -1.42 7.70
C LEU A 345 -12.10 -0.33 7.42
N THR A 346 -12.57 0.34 8.47
CA THR A 346 -13.62 1.37 8.36
C THR A 346 -13.11 2.79 8.51
N GLU A 347 -11.79 2.98 8.52
CA GLU A 347 -11.19 4.30 8.52
C GLU A 347 -11.66 5.09 7.30
N GLY A 348 -12.08 6.34 7.52
CA GLY A 348 -12.60 7.22 6.46
C GLY A 348 -14.09 7.05 6.11
N PHE A 349 -14.76 6.03 6.59
CA PHE A 349 -16.21 5.86 6.42
C PHE A 349 -17.01 6.71 7.43
N ARG A 350 -18.20 7.09 7.01
CA ARG A 350 -19.11 7.86 7.86
C ARG A 350 -20.01 6.93 8.69
N SER A 351 -20.36 7.35 9.90
CA SER A 351 -21.42 6.73 10.69
C SER A 351 -22.77 7.34 10.32
N MET A 352 -23.83 6.53 10.30
CA MET A 352 -25.22 7.02 10.16
C MET A 352 -25.61 8.00 11.28
N TYR A 353 -24.95 7.89 12.44
CA TYR A 353 -25.26 8.67 13.65
C TYR A 353 -24.33 9.87 13.85
N SER A 354 -23.37 10.11 12.95
CA SER A 354 -22.55 11.31 12.98
C SER A 354 -23.24 12.43 12.21
N SER A 355 -23.91 13.31 12.94
CA SER A 355 -24.44 14.59 12.46
C SER A 355 -23.32 15.60 12.26
#